data_f7e5a0bce43ffacd9d1ff98872145b6f
#
_entry.id   f7e5a0bce43ffacd9d1ff98872145b6f
#
_cell.length_a   1.000
_cell.length_b   1.000
_cell.length_c   1.000
_cell.angle_alpha   90.00
_cell.angle_beta   90.00
_cell.angle_gamma   90.00
#
_symmetry.space_group_name_H-M   'P 1'
#
loop_
_entity.id
_entity.type
_entity.pdbx_description
1 polymer ?
#
loop_
_entity_poly.entity_id
_entity_poly.type
_entity_poly.pdbx_seq_one_letter_code
_entity_poly.pdbx_strand_id
1 'polypeptide(L)'
;KINLDQELKKGNFLIGLKQYLGANVDSLSGNKKLTFETKNNFLTLHSSNGVKYKAKKINILWQAVPLEIPYTIERLVFGPFASYESAQKKAIRLKEEGYNPQIVYPKDWEVWIPVEKELPSKKLNYQLFKKSYNSEIVPFFVDEYSEQKLEGPIYISSDDEIIINGVSVGNQFYLAKDSYGTWTLIQKIEIDDYLKGVIPHEIGSSSPLEALKVQAVI
;
A
#
# COMPACT_ATOMS: atom_id res chain seq x y z
N LYS A 1 8.65 -9.80 -1.93
CA LYS A 1 7.45 -9.46 -1.12
C LYS A 1 7.91 -8.69 0.12
N ILE A 2 7.25 -7.57 0.43
CA ILE A 2 7.43 -6.89 1.71
C ILE A 2 6.95 -7.86 2.78
N ASN A 3 7.81 -8.20 3.73
CA ASN A 3 7.44 -9.09 4.83
C ASN A 3 7.10 -8.24 6.05
N LEU A 4 5.80 -8.01 6.28
CA LEU A 4 5.28 -7.21 7.38
C LEU A 4 5.77 -7.73 8.74
N ASP A 5 5.74 -9.05 8.95
CA ASP A 5 6.17 -9.64 10.22
C ASP A 5 7.65 -9.38 10.51
N GLN A 6 8.48 -9.31 9.46
CA GLN A 6 9.89 -9.00 9.59
C GLN A 6 10.14 -7.53 9.94
N GLU A 7 9.35 -6.62 9.36
CA GLU A 7 9.45 -5.18 9.67
C GLU A 7 8.93 -4.88 11.08
N LEU A 8 7.81 -5.47 11.48
CA LEU A 8 7.28 -5.35 12.85
C LEU A 8 8.26 -5.87 13.92
N LYS A 9 8.93 -7.00 13.66
CA LYS A 9 9.98 -7.53 14.57
C LYS A 9 11.18 -6.59 14.73
N LYS A 10 11.39 -5.68 13.78
CA LYS A 10 12.43 -4.65 13.84
C LYS A 10 11.95 -3.35 14.48
N GLY A 11 10.71 -3.30 14.99
CA GLY A 11 10.11 -2.09 15.53
C GLY A 11 9.64 -1.09 14.47
N ASN A 12 9.45 -1.54 13.22
CA ASN A 12 8.94 -0.70 12.14
C ASN A 12 7.46 -0.95 11.89
N PHE A 13 6.74 0.10 11.51
CA PHE A 13 5.40 0.02 10.93
C PHE A 13 5.41 0.27 9.43
N LEU A 14 4.44 -0.33 8.74
CA LEU A 14 4.15 -0.07 7.33
C LEU A 14 2.77 0.58 7.24
N ILE A 15 2.73 1.86 6.90
CA ILE A 15 1.51 2.66 6.88
C ILE A 15 1.15 2.99 5.44
N GLY A 16 -0.05 2.57 5.01
CA GLY A 16 -0.60 2.93 3.71
C GLY A 16 -0.99 4.41 3.68
N LEU A 17 -0.27 5.21 2.90
CA LEU A 17 -0.54 6.64 2.77
C LEU A 17 -1.52 6.94 1.64
N LYS A 18 -1.43 6.21 0.53
CA LYS A 18 -2.27 6.45 -0.65
C LYS A 18 -2.50 5.17 -1.42
N GLN A 19 -3.76 4.84 -1.58
CA GLN A 19 -4.23 3.68 -2.36
C GLN A 19 -4.71 4.10 -3.75
N TYR A 20 -5.00 3.10 -4.59
CA TYR A 20 -5.57 3.26 -5.94
C TYR A 20 -4.71 4.10 -6.88
N LEU A 21 -3.39 4.11 -6.69
CA LEU A 21 -2.48 4.73 -7.64
C LEU A 21 -2.55 4.00 -8.98
N GLY A 22 -2.74 4.76 -10.06
CA GLY A 22 -2.94 4.22 -11.39
C GLY A 22 -4.37 3.77 -11.72
N ALA A 23 -5.34 3.89 -10.81
CA ALA A 23 -6.71 3.38 -11.02
C ALA A 23 -7.44 3.98 -12.23
N ASN A 24 -7.10 5.19 -12.66
CA ASN A 24 -7.75 5.95 -13.73
C ASN A 24 -6.83 6.23 -14.91
N VAL A 25 -5.90 5.33 -15.21
CA VAL A 25 -4.91 5.54 -16.27
C VAL A 25 -5.55 5.66 -17.66
N ASP A 26 -6.71 4.99 -17.87
CA ASP A 26 -7.45 5.06 -19.14
C ASP A 26 -8.29 6.35 -19.32
N SER A 27 -8.40 7.19 -18.29
CA SER A 27 -9.04 8.49 -18.38
C SER A 27 -8.04 9.58 -18.74
N LEU A 28 -8.39 10.48 -19.65
CA LEU A 28 -7.55 11.63 -20.07
C LEU A 28 -7.09 12.52 -18.89
N SER A 29 -7.74 12.41 -17.74
CA SER A 29 -7.39 13.11 -16.49
C SER A 29 -6.57 12.27 -15.51
N GLY A 30 -6.25 11.01 -15.81
CA GLY A 30 -5.84 9.99 -14.84
C GLY A 30 -4.34 9.81 -14.61
N ASN A 31 -3.47 10.38 -15.45
CA ASN A 31 -2.01 10.25 -15.27
C ASN A 31 -1.49 11.18 -14.18
N LYS A 32 -1.89 10.93 -12.93
CA LYS A 32 -1.33 11.63 -11.78
C LYS A 32 0.07 11.10 -11.52
N LYS A 33 1.05 11.91 -11.88
CA LYS A 33 2.45 11.73 -11.57
C LYS A 33 2.63 11.77 -10.04
N LEU A 34 3.35 10.79 -9.51
CA LEU A 34 3.86 10.81 -8.15
C LEU A 34 5.30 11.29 -8.19
N THR A 35 5.55 12.43 -7.56
CA THR A 35 6.86 13.07 -7.54
C THR A 35 7.46 12.96 -6.16
N PHE A 36 8.67 12.41 -6.07
CA PHE A 36 9.50 12.36 -4.89
C PHE A 36 10.66 13.33 -5.06
N GLU A 37 10.94 14.16 -4.08
CA GLU A 37 12.01 15.14 -4.09
C GLU A 37 12.72 15.19 -2.73
N THR A 38 13.99 15.57 -2.72
CA THR A 38 14.77 15.89 -1.51
C THR A 38 15.41 17.26 -1.62
N LYS A 39 15.69 17.89 -0.48
CA LYS A 39 16.33 19.22 -0.46
C LYS A 39 17.84 19.13 -0.66
N ASN A 40 18.51 18.30 0.12
CA ASN A 40 19.97 18.27 0.20
C ASN A 40 20.57 17.00 -0.40
N ASN A 41 20.13 15.84 0.04
CA ASN A 41 20.65 14.53 -0.35
C ASN A 41 20.01 13.98 -1.64
N PHE A 42 20.28 12.74 -1.94
CA PHE A 42 19.71 12.04 -3.08
C PHE A 42 18.64 11.04 -2.60
N LEU A 43 17.63 10.87 -3.42
CA LEU A 43 16.75 9.72 -3.41
C LEU A 43 17.46 8.51 -3.99
N THR A 44 17.25 7.35 -3.40
CA THR A 44 17.57 6.07 -4.01
C THR A 44 16.28 5.32 -4.31
N LEU A 45 16.14 4.79 -5.52
CA LEU A 45 15.05 3.94 -5.95
C LEU A 45 15.62 2.56 -6.27
N HIS A 46 14.98 1.52 -5.75
CA HIS A 46 15.25 0.13 -6.05
C HIS A 46 13.94 -0.58 -6.43
N SER A 47 13.89 -1.12 -7.63
CA SER A 47 12.78 -1.92 -8.13
C SER A 47 13.12 -3.41 -8.11
N SER A 48 12.11 -4.28 -7.99
CA SER A 48 12.33 -5.73 -7.92
C SER A 48 12.92 -6.34 -9.20
N ASN A 49 12.78 -5.67 -10.34
CA ASN A 49 13.44 -6.05 -11.60
C ASN A 49 14.90 -5.60 -11.71
N GLY A 50 15.50 -5.14 -10.60
CA GLY A 50 16.91 -4.76 -10.54
C GLY A 50 17.23 -3.32 -10.95
N VAL A 51 16.23 -2.54 -11.36
CA VAL A 51 16.39 -1.12 -11.68
C VAL A 51 16.78 -0.34 -10.42
N LYS A 52 17.83 0.47 -10.54
CA LYS A 52 18.35 1.32 -9.47
C LYS A 52 18.58 2.73 -10.00
N TYR A 53 18.06 3.71 -9.28
CA TYR A 53 18.25 5.13 -9.56
C TYR A 53 18.71 5.90 -8.33
N LYS A 54 19.51 6.95 -8.60
CA LYS A 54 19.90 7.92 -7.58
C LYS A 54 19.73 9.31 -8.18
N ALA A 55 18.79 10.10 -7.63
CA ALA A 55 18.48 11.44 -8.15
C ALA A 55 17.92 12.33 -7.05
N LYS A 56 17.95 13.65 -7.20
CA LYS A 56 17.27 14.59 -6.29
C LYS A 56 15.76 14.63 -6.47
N LYS A 57 15.30 14.18 -7.64
CA LYS A 57 13.89 14.14 -8.00
C LYS A 57 13.60 12.88 -8.79
N ILE A 58 12.56 12.17 -8.40
CA ILE A 58 12.07 10.95 -9.06
C ILE A 58 10.61 11.15 -9.39
N ASN A 59 10.25 10.90 -10.65
CA ASN A 59 8.87 10.93 -11.11
C ASN A 59 8.43 9.53 -11.47
N ILE A 60 7.28 9.13 -10.95
CA ILE A 60 6.65 7.85 -11.27
C ILE A 60 5.29 8.12 -11.90
N LEU A 61 5.07 7.55 -13.07
CA LEU A 61 3.81 7.54 -13.79
C LEU A 61 3.30 6.11 -13.87
N TRP A 62 2.00 5.95 -13.97
CA TRP A 62 1.38 4.65 -14.22
C TRP A 62 0.83 4.60 -15.63
N GLN A 63 1.00 3.46 -16.29
CA GLN A 63 0.46 3.20 -17.62
C GLN A 63 -0.31 1.89 -17.62
N ALA A 64 -1.38 1.84 -18.41
CA ALA A 64 -2.08 0.60 -18.72
C ALA A 64 -1.34 -0.12 -19.86
N VAL A 65 -0.66 -1.22 -19.50
CA VAL A 65 0.05 -2.04 -20.48
C VAL A 65 -0.84 -3.19 -20.90
N PRO A 66 -1.16 -3.34 -22.20
CA PRO A 66 -1.97 -4.45 -22.67
C PRO A 66 -1.34 -5.81 -22.31
N LEU A 67 -2.19 -6.75 -21.94
CA LEU A 67 -1.79 -8.14 -21.65
C LEU A 67 -1.96 -8.98 -22.89
N GLU A 68 -1.00 -9.85 -23.19
CA GLU A 68 -1.12 -10.85 -24.25
C GLU A 68 -2.28 -11.82 -23.95
N ILE A 69 -2.43 -12.21 -22.70
CA ILE A 69 -3.50 -13.08 -22.21
C ILE A 69 -4.24 -12.35 -21.09
N PRO A 70 -5.53 -11.99 -21.30
CA PRO A 70 -6.36 -11.42 -20.24
C PRO A 70 -6.44 -12.36 -19.04
N TYR A 71 -6.48 -11.80 -17.84
CA TYR A 71 -6.69 -12.59 -16.63
C TYR A 71 -7.93 -12.11 -15.86
N THR A 72 -8.49 -13.02 -15.08
CA THR A 72 -9.65 -12.74 -14.23
C THR A 72 -9.27 -12.89 -12.77
N ILE A 73 -9.57 -11.88 -11.97
CA ILE A 73 -9.49 -11.95 -10.52
C ILE A 73 -10.85 -12.38 -9.99
N GLU A 74 -10.85 -13.46 -9.22
CA GLU A 74 -12.02 -13.92 -8.48
C GLU A 74 -11.72 -13.90 -6.99
N ARG A 75 -12.65 -13.33 -6.20
CA ARG A 75 -12.56 -13.23 -4.74
C ARG A 75 -13.88 -13.56 -4.08
N LEU A 76 -13.83 -14.29 -2.98
CA LEU A 76 -14.96 -14.39 -2.07
C LEU A 76 -14.88 -13.19 -1.12
N VAL A 77 -15.93 -12.40 -1.08
CA VAL A 77 -16.02 -11.17 -0.29
C VAL A 77 -16.95 -11.37 0.88
N PHE A 78 -16.44 -11.18 2.07
CA PHE A 78 -17.18 -11.17 3.33
C PHE A 78 -17.24 -9.75 3.85
N GLY A 79 -18.40 -9.29 4.25
CA GLY A 79 -18.63 -7.92 4.73
C GLY A 79 -19.92 -7.33 4.15
N PRO A 80 -20.12 -6.01 4.29
CA PRO A 80 -19.22 -5.06 4.98
C PRO A 80 -19.18 -5.26 6.50
N PHE A 81 -18.05 -4.89 7.13
CA PHE A 81 -17.88 -4.87 8.58
C PHE A 81 -17.81 -3.45 9.09
N ALA A 82 -18.35 -3.22 10.30
CA ALA A 82 -18.38 -1.89 10.91
C ALA A 82 -16.99 -1.39 11.34
N SER A 83 -16.02 -2.29 11.61
CA SER A 83 -14.67 -1.92 12.04
C SER A 83 -13.62 -2.93 11.58
N TYR A 84 -12.35 -2.51 11.64
CA TYR A 84 -11.19 -3.37 11.38
C TYR A 84 -11.19 -4.61 12.28
N GLU A 85 -11.49 -4.46 13.56
CA GLU A 85 -11.49 -5.56 14.55
C GLU A 85 -12.54 -6.62 14.20
N SER A 86 -13.69 -6.18 13.68
CA SER A 86 -14.76 -7.09 13.22
C SER A 86 -14.32 -7.88 11.98
N ALA A 87 -13.66 -7.21 11.04
CA ALA A 87 -13.07 -7.85 9.86
C ALA A 87 -11.94 -8.80 10.27
N GLN A 88 -11.08 -8.39 11.21
CA GLN A 88 -9.97 -9.20 11.72
C GLN A 88 -10.46 -10.48 12.39
N LYS A 89 -11.50 -10.42 13.22
CA LYS A 89 -12.12 -11.60 13.83
C LYS A 89 -12.61 -12.60 12.77
N LYS A 90 -13.19 -12.09 11.68
CA LYS A 90 -13.62 -12.94 10.55
C LYS A 90 -12.41 -13.53 9.82
N ALA A 91 -11.38 -12.73 9.57
CA ALA A 91 -10.16 -13.19 8.90
C ALA A 91 -9.45 -14.29 9.68
N ILE A 92 -9.33 -14.14 11.03
CA ILE A 92 -8.74 -15.17 11.89
C ILE A 92 -9.50 -16.51 11.75
N ARG A 93 -10.83 -16.51 11.84
CA ARG A 93 -11.65 -17.73 11.70
C ARG A 93 -11.46 -18.38 10.34
N LEU A 94 -11.45 -17.59 9.26
CA LEU A 94 -11.23 -18.10 7.91
C LEU A 94 -9.81 -18.68 7.75
N LYS A 95 -8.83 -18.11 8.42
CA LYS A 95 -7.45 -18.63 8.44
C LYS A 95 -7.37 -19.96 9.18
N GLU A 96 -8.08 -20.12 10.30
CA GLU A 96 -8.20 -21.38 11.03
C GLU A 96 -8.90 -22.47 10.21
N GLU A 97 -9.82 -22.08 9.32
CA GLU A 97 -10.48 -22.97 8.34
C GLU A 97 -9.60 -23.31 7.13
N GLY A 98 -8.35 -22.80 7.07
CA GLY A 98 -7.36 -23.09 6.03
C GLY A 98 -7.37 -22.14 4.83
N TYR A 99 -8.15 -21.05 4.88
CA TYR A 99 -8.16 -20.03 3.82
C TYR A 99 -7.01 -19.02 4.00
N ASN A 100 -6.75 -18.26 2.92
CA ASN A 100 -5.78 -17.15 2.93
C ASN A 100 -6.50 -15.79 2.85
N PRO A 101 -7.10 -15.30 3.96
CA PRO A 101 -7.89 -14.08 3.97
C PRO A 101 -7.00 -12.84 3.94
N GLN A 102 -7.51 -11.80 3.26
CA GLN A 102 -6.95 -10.46 3.22
C GLN A 102 -8.00 -9.48 3.74
N ILE A 103 -7.64 -8.64 4.72
CA ILE A 103 -8.49 -7.54 5.16
C ILE A 103 -8.25 -6.37 4.22
N VAL A 104 -9.31 -5.81 3.68
CA VAL A 104 -9.29 -4.73 2.69
C VAL A 104 -10.32 -3.66 3.04
N TYR A 105 -10.13 -2.46 2.51
CA TYR A 105 -11.04 -1.32 2.73
C TYR A 105 -11.32 -0.60 1.41
N PRO A 106 -12.12 -1.19 0.49
CA PRO A 106 -12.49 -0.51 -0.74
C PRO A 106 -13.44 0.68 -0.52
N LYS A 107 -14.43 0.55 0.31
CA LYS A 107 -15.34 1.58 0.85
C LYS A 107 -15.66 1.33 2.32
N ASP A 108 -15.76 0.06 2.66
CA ASP A 108 -16.02 -0.47 3.99
C ASP A 108 -15.01 -1.56 4.30
N TRP A 109 -14.89 -1.98 5.57
CA TRP A 109 -14.05 -3.11 5.93
C TRP A 109 -14.61 -4.40 5.37
N GLU A 110 -13.78 -5.12 4.61
CA GLU A 110 -14.12 -6.41 4.00
C GLU A 110 -13.00 -7.42 4.22
N VAL A 111 -13.35 -8.71 4.12
CA VAL A 111 -12.38 -9.80 4.09
C VAL A 111 -12.49 -10.51 2.76
N TRP A 112 -11.41 -10.54 2.02
CA TRP A 112 -11.32 -11.16 0.71
C TRP A 112 -10.51 -12.45 0.75
N ILE A 113 -11.02 -13.50 0.09
CA ILE A 113 -10.29 -14.77 -0.10
C ILE A 113 -10.10 -15.00 -1.59
N PRO A 114 -8.86 -15.29 -2.06
CA PRO A 114 -8.64 -15.76 -3.42
C PRO A 114 -9.41 -17.06 -3.70
N VAL A 115 -10.06 -17.17 -4.85
CA VAL A 115 -10.66 -18.43 -5.30
C VAL A 115 -9.58 -19.25 -5.97
N GLU A 116 -9.06 -20.29 -5.29
CA GLU A 116 -7.92 -21.06 -5.81
C GLU A 116 -8.35 -22.31 -6.59
N LYS A 117 -9.33 -23.09 -6.15
CA LYS A 117 -9.77 -24.32 -6.83
C LYS A 117 -11.24 -24.73 -6.59
N GLU A 118 -11.79 -24.52 -5.40
CA GLU A 118 -13.16 -24.90 -5.08
C GLU A 118 -13.82 -23.80 -4.26
N LEU A 119 -15.09 -23.54 -4.58
CA LEU A 119 -15.88 -22.62 -3.76
C LEU A 119 -16.14 -23.26 -2.40
N PRO A 120 -16.05 -22.50 -1.30
CA PRO A 120 -16.37 -23.00 0.03
C PRO A 120 -17.79 -23.59 0.06
N SER A 121 -17.99 -24.56 0.94
CA SER A 121 -19.32 -25.16 1.12
C SER A 121 -20.39 -24.08 1.32
N LYS A 122 -21.61 -24.31 0.85
CA LYS A 122 -22.76 -23.37 0.88
C LYS A 122 -23.11 -22.75 2.25
N LYS A 123 -22.41 -23.12 3.31
CA LYS A 123 -22.60 -22.59 4.67
C LYS A 123 -21.94 -21.21 4.91
N LEU A 124 -21.07 -20.74 4.01
CA LEU A 124 -20.44 -19.44 4.15
C LEU A 124 -21.24 -18.39 3.37
N ASN A 125 -21.68 -17.34 4.07
CA ASN A 125 -22.34 -16.19 3.44
C ASN A 125 -21.26 -15.25 2.89
N TYR A 126 -21.11 -15.22 1.56
CA TYR A 126 -20.15 -14.39 0.84
C TYR A 126 -20.76 -13.85 -0.47
N GLN A 127 -20.14 -12.80 -1.00
CA GLN A 127 -20.39 -12.32 -2.36
C GLN A 127 -19.21 -12.72 -3.25
N LEU A 128 -19.50 -13.07 -4.51
CA LEU A 128 -18.45 -13.35 -5.49
C LEU A 128 -18.08 -12.07 -6.22
N PHE A 129 -16.85 -11.60 -6.03
CA PHE A 129 -16.25 -10.57 -6.85
C PHE A 129 -15.51 -11.21 -8.01
N LYS A 130 -15.83 -10.78 -9.23
CA LYS A 130 -15.16 -11.25 -10.47
C LYS A 130 -14.88 -10.05 -11.35
N LYS A 131 -13.60 -9.87 -11.72
CA LYS A 131 -13.21 -8.81 -12.63
C LYS A 131 -12.13 -9.29 -13.59
N SER A 132 -12.38 -9.09 -14.89
CA SER A 132 -11.42 -9.40 -15.96
C SER A 132 -10.60 -8.17 -16.31
N TYR A 133 -9.31 -8.38 -16.58
CA TYR A 133 -8.35 -7.35 -16.92
C TYR A 133 -7.70 -7.68 -18.25
N ASN A 134 -7.75 -6.75 -19.18
CA ASN A 134 -7.09 -6.80 -20.48
C ASN A 134 -5.77 -6.03 -20.50
N SER A 135 -5.51 -5.27 -19.43
CA SER A 135 -4.28 -4.51 -19.23
C SER A 135 -3.83 -4.59 -17.77
N GLU A 136 -2.57 -4.38 -17.54
CA GLU A 136 -1.95 -4.27 -16.23
C GLU A 136 -1.53 -2.83 -15.99
N ILE A 137 -1.78 -2.31 -14.77
CA ILE A 137 -1.29 -1.00 -14.35
C ILE A 137 0.16 -1.13 -13.92
N VAL A 138 1.05 -0.50 -14.66
CA VAL A 138 2.49 -0.60 -14.49
C VAL A 138 3.09 0.76 -14.18
N PRO A 139 3.93 0.89 -13.15
CA PRO A 139 4.67 2.11 -12.87
C PRO A 139 5.89 2.24 -13.78
N PHE A 140 6.15 3.46 -14.21
CA PHE A 140 7.34 3.83 -14.97
C PHE A 140 8.08 4.96 -14.24
N PHE A 141 9.37 4.83 -14.12
CA PHE A 141 10.25 5.95 -13.82
C PHE A 141 10.37 6.81 -15.10
N VAL A 142 10.26 8.12 -14.94
CA VAL A 142 10.32 9.05 -16.06
C VAL A 142 11.25 10.21 -15.72
N ASP A 143 12.26 10.42 -16.53
CA ASP A 143 13.10 11.60 -16.53
C ASP A 143 13.01 12.34 -17.90
N GLU A 144 13.87 13.32 -18.12
CA GLU A 144 13.87 14.12 -19.38
C GLU A 144 14.28 13.30 -20.61
N TYR A 145 14.97 12.18 -20.43
CA TYR A 145 15.63 11.42 -21.49
C TYR A 145 15.16 9.97 -21.59
N SER A 146 14.51 9.45 -20.57
CA SER A 146 14.18 8.04 -20.49
C SER A 146 12.86 7.75 -19.77
N GLU A 147 12.25 6.68 -20.20
CA GLU A 147 11.13 6.05 -19.53
C GLU A 147 11.48 4.60 -19.26
N GLN A 148 11.41 4.17 -18.01
CA GLN A 148 11.80 2.81 -17.65
C GLN A 148 10.74 2.14 -16.78
N LYS A 149 10.31 0.95 -17.23
CA LYS A 149 9.37 0.10 -16.52
C LYS A 149 9.93 -0.32 -15.17
N LEU A 150 9.12 -0.20 -14.14
CA LEU A 150 9.42 -0.64 -12.79
C LEU A 150 8.55 -1.84 -12.41
N GLU A 151 9.09 -2.72 -11.57
CA GLU A 151 8.35 -3.84 -10.99
C GLU A 151 8.38 -3.76 -9.48
N GLY A 152 7.25 -4.09 -8.87
CA GLY A 152 7.09 -4.00 -7.42
C GLY A 152 7.54 -5.25 -6.66
N PRO A 153 7.83 -5.09 -5.37
CA PRO A 153 7.80 -3.82 -4.65
C PRO A 153 8.95 -2.87 -5.05
N ILE A 154 8.65 -1.57 -5.12
CA ILE A 154 9.63 -0.52 -5.38
C ILE A 154 9.94 0.16 -4.05
N TYR A 155 11.20 0.22 -3.68
CA TYR A 155 11.67 0.88 -2.48
C TYR A 155 12.28 2.23 -2.82
N ILE A 156 11.89 3.29 -2.11
CA ILE A 156 12.40 4.64 -2.27
C ILE A 156 12.83 5.14 -0.90
N SER A 157 14.07 5.60 -0.80
CA SER A 157 14.62 6.11 0.45
C SER A 157 15.56 7.28 0.24
N SER A 158 15.78 8.05 1.31
CA SER A 158 16.77 9.12 1.42
C SER A 158 17.26 9.22 2.86
N ASP A 159 18.42 9.84 3.05
CA ASP A 159 18.89 10.25 4.40
C ASP A 159 18.16 11.53 4.88
N ASP A 160 17.55 12.29 3.96
CA ASP A 160 16.69 13.44 4.27
C ASP A 160 15.21 13.05 4.24
N GLU A 161 14.37 13.96 4.74
CA GLU A 161 12.94 13.89 4.47
C GLU A 161 12.65 13.96 2.98
N ILE A 162 11.75 13.10 2.55
CA ILE A 162 11.24 13.05 1.19
C ILE A 162 9.97 13.90 1.09
N ILE A 163 9.95 14.75 0.08
CA ILE A 163 8.80 15.58 -0.28
C ILE A 163 8.04 14.83 -1.37
N ILE A 164 6.79 14.48 -1.10
CA ILE A 164 5.91 13.80 -2.06
C ILE A 164 4.83 14.76 -2.51
N ASN A 165 4.82 15.10 -3.80
CA ASN A 165 3.88 16.07 -4.38
C ASN A 165 3.80 17.39 -3.57
N GLY A 166 4.93 17.86 -3.06
CA GLY A 166 5.03 19.12 -2.30
C GLY A 166 4.82 19.01 -0.79
N VAL A 167 4.53 17.81 -0.26
CA VAL A 167 4.35 17.55 1.18
C VAL A 167 5.52 16.73 1.73
N SER A 168 6.14 17.19 2.83
CA SER A 168 7.20 16.45 3.53
C SER A 168 6.59 15.34 4.37
N VAL A 169 7.07 14.10 4.23
CA VAL A 169 6.35 12.92 4.78
C VAL A 169 7.25 11.87 5.42
N GLY A 170 8.54 12.00 5.48
CA GLY A 170 9.43 10.96 5.99
C GLY A 170 10.48 10.55 4.96
N ASN A 171 11.16 9.43 5.15
CA ASN A 171 12.36 9.13 4.38
C ASN A 171 12.44 7.71 3.77
N GLN A 172 11.47 6.85 4.04
CA GLN A 172 11.45 5.46 3.52
C GLN A 172 10.05 5.07 3.06
N PHE A 173 9.94 4.66 1.80
CA PHE A 173 8.65 4.32 1.17
C PHE A 173 8.75 3.06 0.34
N TYR A 174 7.62 2.37 0.23
CA TYR A 174 7.38 1.33 -0.75
C TYR A 174 6.23 1.72 -1.67
N LEU A 175 6.33 1.33 -2.92
CA LEU A 175 5.20 1.22 -3.83
C LEU A 175 4.97 -0.27 -4.07
N ALA A 176 3.80 -0.74 -3.70
CA ALA A 176 3.43 -2.15 -3.85
C ALA A 176 2.09 -2.28 -4.58
N LYS A 177 1.97 -3.35 -5.37
CA LYS A 177 0.71 -3.70 -6.02
C LYS A 177 -0.29 -4.14 -4.95
N ASP A 178 -1.48 -3.60 -5.01
CA ASP A 178 -2.58 -3.89 -4.08
C ASP A 178 -3.51 -4.99 -4.61
N SER A 179 -4.49 -5.37 -3.79
CA SER A 179 -5.46 -6.41 -4.13
C SER A 179 -6.46 -6.00 -5.20
N TYR A 180 -6.49 -4.72 -5.57
CA TYR A 180 -7.41 -4.13 -6.56
C TYR A 180 -6.82 -4.08 -7.96
N GLY A 181 -5.55 -4.49 -8.14
CA GLY A 181 -4.80 -4.38 -9.38
C GLY A 181 -4.22 -2.99 -9.64
N THR A 182 -4.22 -2.15 -8.61
CA THR A 182 -3.61 -0.81 -8.57
C THR A 182 -2.38 -0.81 -7.67
N TRP A 183 -1.88 0.35 -7.27
CA TRP A 183 -0.70 0.48 -6.44
C TRP A 183 -0.99 1.29 -5.19
N THR A 184 -0.29 0.94 -4.12
CA THR A 184 -0.37 1.63 -2.83
C THR A 184 0.99 2.19 -2.46
N LEU A 185 1.02 3.47 -2.07
CA LEU A 185 2.16 4.10 -1.43
C LEU A 185 2.13 3.78 0.06
N ILE A 186 3.22 3.20 0.54
CA ILE A 186 3.38 2.73 1.92
C ILE A 186 4.60 3.42 2.51
N GLN A 187 4.44 4.07 3.65
CA GLN A 187 5.55 4.59 4.45
C GLN A 187 6.06 3.51 5.40
N LYS A 188 7.38 3.35 5.45
CA LYS A 188 8.04 2.62 6.53
C LYS A 188 8.47 3.64 7.58
N ILE A 189 8.03 3.47 8.81
CA ILE A 189 8.29 4.36 9.94
C ILE A 189 8.64 3.55 11.18
N GLU A 190 9.55 4.03 12.00
CA GLU A 190 9.82 3.46 13.31
C GLU A 190 8.65 3.73 14.26
N ILE A 191 8.39 2.80 15.20
CA ILE A 191 7.26 2.89 16.12
C ILE A 191 7.30 4.18 16.93
N ASP A 192 8.48 4.59 17.42
CA ASP A 192 8.64 5.81 18.22
C ASP A 192 8.28 7.07 17.42
N ASP A 193 8.66 7.14 16.16
CA ASP A 193 8.35 8.29 15.31
C ASP A 193 6.87 8.31 14.89
N TYR A 194 6.28 7.12 14.69
CA TYR A 194 4.84 7.01 14.50
C TYR A 194 4.06 7.54 15.71
N LEU A 195 4.41 7.07 16.91
CA LEU A 195 3.74 7.48 18.15
C LEU A 195 3.90 8.98 18.42
N LYS A 196 5.09 9.57 18.18
CA LYS A 196 5.30 11.03 18.27
C LYS A 196 4.38 11.83 17.35
N GLY A 197 4.07 11.28 16.17
CA GLY A 197 3.16 11.91 15.22
C GLY A 197 1.69 11.77 15.60
N VAL A 198 1.26 10.61 16.08
CA VAL A 198 -0.17 10.27 16.28
C VAL A 198 -0.69 10.73 17.64
N ILE A 199 0.03 10.46 18.72
CA ILE A 199 -0.45 10.72 20.09
C ILE A 199 -0.87 12.18 20.33
N PRO A 200 -0.11 13.21 19.90
CA PRO A 200 -0.53 14.60 20.08
C PRO A 200 -1.81 14.96 19.34
N HIS A 201 -2.14 14.25 18.25
CA HIS A 201 -3.38 14.48 17.50
C HIS A 201 -4.58 13.78 18.14
N GLU A 202 -4.38 12.65 18.83
CA GLU A 202 -5.46 11.90 19.48
C GLU A 202 -5.93 12.56 20.77
N ILE A 203 -5.02 13.01 21.64
CA ILE A 203 -5.37 13.55 22.96
C ILE A 203 -5.02 15.03 23.16
N GLY A 204 -4.48 15.67 22.10
CA GLY A 204 -4.06 17.08 22.11
C GLY A 204 -2.60 17.27 22.54
N SER A 205 -1.88 18.10 21.79
CA SER A 205 -0.46 18.40 22.03
C SER A 205 -0.17 19.13 23.35
N SER A 206 -1.20 19.76 23.95
CA SER A 206 -1.14 20.44 25.25
C SER A 206 -1.44 19.52 26.44
N SER A 207 -1.70 18.24 26.21
CA SER A 207 -1.94 17.28 27.29
C SER A 207 -0.71 17.11 28.19
N PRO A 208 -0.91 16.86 29.51
CA PRO A 208 0.18 16.57 30.41
C PRO A 208 1.07 15.43 29.91
N LEU A 209 2.39 15.55 30.11
CA LEU A 209 3.36 14.55 29.63
C LEU A 209 3.02 13.12 30.07
N GLU A 210 2.51 12.95 31.28
CA GLU A 210 2.13 11.64 31.80
C GLU A 210 0.92 11.04 31.06
N ALA A 211 -0.02 11.87 30.62
CA ALA A 211 -1.13 11.42 29.77
C ALA A 211 -0.65 10.97 28.39
N LEU A 212 0.29 11.71 27.78
CA LEU A 212 0.92 11.35 26.50
C LEU A 212 1.67 10.01 26.61
N LYS A 213 2.39 9.78 27.73
CA LYS A 213 3.09 8.52 27.98
C LYS A 213 2.14 7.34 28.14
N VAL A 214 1.02 7.51 28.86
CA VAL A 214 0.02 6.46 29.04
C VAL A 214 -0.59 6.08 27.69
N GLN A 215 -0.95 7.06 26.86
CA GLN A 215 -1.49 6.81 25.52
C GLN A 215 -0.52 6.06 24.60
N ALA A 216 0.78 6.26 24.79
CA ALA A 216 1.81 5.58 24.01
C ALA A 216 1.96 4.08 24.34
N VAL A 217 1.43 3.63 25.49
CA VAL A 217 1.56 2.25 25.99
C VAL A 217 0.31 1.41 25.75
N ILE A 218 -0.85 2.05 25.52
CA ILE A 218 -2.12 1.38 25.22
C ILE A 218 -2.19 0.97 23.74
#